data_7143732260dcba8e98b86d8e87b6412b
#
_entry.id   7143732260dcba8e98b86d8e87b6412b
#
_cell.length_a   1.000
_cell.length_b   1.000
_cell.length_c   1.000
_cell.angle_alpha   90.00
_cell.angle_beta   90.00
_cell.angle_gamma   90.00
#
_symmetry.space_group_name_H-M   'P 1'
#
loop_
_entity.id
_entity.type
_entity.pdbx_description
1 polymer ?
#
loop_
_entity_poly.entity_id
_entity_poly.type
_entity_poly.pdbx_seq_one_letter_code
_entity_poly.pdbx_strand_id
1 'polypeptide(L)'
;YGYLPIETPIMEQTELFVRGIGEATDVVSKEMFTAISGENLRRWVEEGKAPKAKSRLSLRPEGTAGVVRAVAENQLLQPGGLPVKLMYAGPMFRAENVQAGRQRQFNQVGVECLGAEDPTIDAEGIVMLMRFYAKLGIPTDAMHLLVNSMGCENCRPAYRESVRSFILANADRLCEECVGRADTNPLRAFDCKKEGCRAVMAQAPRITDHLCQECSDHYHKVLDLLKASGLRYEEDYTLVRGLDYYTRTVFEVQVAEGMGSQNAIGGGGRYDKLMAVSYTHLRAH
;
A
#
# COMPACT_ATOMS: atom_id res chain seq x y z
N TYR A 1 13.91 5.78 17.49
CA TYR A 1 12.54 6.00 17.00
C TYR A 1 11.47 5.33 17.89
N GLY A 2 11.83 4.44 18.83
CA GLY A 2 10.90 3.86 19.82
C GLY A 2 9.94 2.79 19.28
N TYR A 3 10.24 2.14 18.17
CA TYR A 3 9.45 1.02 17.65
C TYR A 3 9.75 -0.27 18.41
N LEU A 4 8.70 -0.93 18.89
CA LEU A 4 8.76 -2.22 19.58
C LEU A 4 8.55 -3.37 18.60
N PRO A 5 9.23 -4.52 18.76
CA PRO A 5 9.04 -5.66 17.89
C PRO A 5 7.65 -6.29 18.05
N ILE A 6 7.08 -6.75 16.93
CA ILE A 6 5.86 -7.57 16.88
C ILE A 6 6.05 -8.72 15.91
N GLU A 7 5.56 -9.88 16.26
CA GLU A 7 5.38 -11.01 15.36
C GLU A 7 3.90 -11.23 15.09
N THR A 8 3.54 -11.31 13.82
CA THR A 8 2.19 -11.66 13.37
C THR A 8 2.21 -13.04 12.70
N PRO A 9 1.09 -13.79 12.73
CA PRO A 9 1.02 -15.07 12.06
C PRO A 9 1.40 -15.01 10.58
N ILE A 10 2.08 -16.04 10.08
CA ILE A 10 2.39 -16.20 8.64
C ILE A 10 1.10 -16.51 7.87
N MET A 11 0.17 -17.20 8.51
CA MET A 11 -1.11 -17.62 7.94
C MET A 11 -2.26 -16.97 8.69
N GLU A 12 -3.12 -16.27 7.97
CA GLU A 12 -4.25 -15.51 8.49
C GLU A 12 -5.53 -15.82 7.73
N GLN A 13 -6.66 -15.43 8.27
CA GLN A 13 -7.92 -15.50 7.53
C GLN A 13 -7.82 -14.66 6.25
N THR A 14 -8.19 -15.25 5.11
CA THR A 14 -8.17 -14.57 3.81
C THR A 14 -8.91 -13.24 3.84
N GLU A 15 -10.03 -13.19 4.56
CA GLU A 15 -10.87 -11.99 4.69
C GLU A 15 -10.13 -10.80 5.34
N LEU A 16 -9.13 -11.03 6.17
CA LEU A 16 -8.32 -9.95 6.73
C LEU A 16 -7.65 -9.13 5.61
N PHE A 17 -7.05 -9.84 4.64
CA PHE A 17 -6.36 -9.21 3.52
C PHE A 17 -7.33 -8.63 2.50
N VAL A 18 -8.41 -9.36 2.16
CA VAL A 18 -9.44 -8.89 1.22
C VAL A 18 -9.98 -7.52 1.64
N ARG A 19 -10.30 -7.36 2.91
CA ARG A 19 -10.86 -6.12 3.43
C ARG A 19 -9.83 -5.03 3.68
N GLY A 20 -8.68 -5.41 4.23
CA GLY A 20 -7.61 -4.46 4.51
C GLY A 20 -7.00 -3.90 3.24
N ILE A 21 -6.60 -4.76 2.32
CA ILE A 21 -5.85 -4.39 1.10
C ILE A 21 -6.77 -3.88 -0.01
N GLY A 22 -7.99 -4.44 -0.11
CA GLY A 22 -8.97 -4.16 -1.16
C GLY A 22 -9.09 -5.30 -2.17
N GLU A 23 -10.32 -5.77 -2.39
CA GLU A 23 -10.64 -6.92 -3.24
C GLU A 23 -10.18 -6.74 -4.70
N ALA A 24 -10.22 -5.51 -5.21
CA ALA A 24 -9.85 -5.18 -6.59
C ALA A 24 -8.34 -5.03 -6.82
N THR A 25 -7.51 -5.18 -5.79
CA THR A 25 -6.05 -5.07 -5.93
C THR A 25 -5.46 -6.34 -6.54
N ASP A 26 -4.37 -6.21 -7.30
CA ASP A 26 -3.67 -7.37 -7.87
C ASP A 26 -3.16 -8.31 -6.76
N VAL A 27 -2.73 -7.77 -5.64
CA VAL A 27 -2.28 -8.55 -4.48
C VAL A 27 -3.37 -9.51 -4.01
N VAL A 28 -4.61 -9.05 -3.86
CA VAL A 28 -5.74 -9.87 -3.39
C VAL A 28 -6.30 -10.76 -4.50
N SER A 29 -6.51 -10.20 -5.68
CA SER A 29 -7.22 -10.89 -6.76
C SER A 29 -6.37 -11.93 -7.50
N LYS A 30 -5.02 -11.77 -7.53
CA LYS A 30 -4.13 -12.59 -8.35
C LYS A 30 -2.94 -13.18 -7.60
N GLU A 31 -2.43 -12.48 -6.54
CA GLU A 31 -1.12 -12.77 -5.98
C GLU A 31 -1.16 -13.43 -4.60
N MET A 32 -2.33 -13.59 -3.99
CA MET A 32 -2.46 -14.23 -2.69
C MET A 32 -2.40 -15.75 -2.79
N PHE A 33 -1.53 -16.39 -1.99
CA PHE A 33 -1.57 -17.83 -1.77
C PHE A 33 -2.66 -18.17 -0.75
N THR A 34 -3.65 -18.96 -1.17
CA THR A 34 -4.72 -19.46 -0.30
C THR A 34 -4.42 -20.89 0.14
N ALA A 35 -4.49 -21.14 1.43
CA ALA A 35 -4.35 -22.46 2.01
C ALA A 35 -5.73 -23.04 2.37
N ILE A 36 -5.94 -24.31 2.04
CA ILE A 36 -7.16 -25.04 2.32
C ILE A 36 -6.77 -26.32 3.08
N SER A 37 -7.44 -26.64 4.20
CA SER A 37 -7.19 -27.90 4.90
C SER A 37 -7.50 -29.10 4.01
N GLY A 38 -6.78 -30.21 4.20
CA GLY A 38 -6.96 -31.42 3.38
C GLY A 38 -8.38 -31.94 3.38
N GLU A 39 -9.11 -31.84 4.50
CA GLU A 39 -10.52 -32.21 4.60
C GLU A 39 -11.41 -31.31 3.73
N ASN A 40 -11.25 -29.99 3.83
CA ASN A 40 -12.00 -29.05 3.00
C ASN A 40 -11.68 -29.21 1.51
N LEU A 41 -10.42 -29.48 1.18
CA LEU A 41 -10.01 -29.74 -0.20
C LEU A 41 -10.70 -30.99 -0.75
N ARG A 42 -10.72 -32.10 0.01
CA ARG A 42 -11.41 -33.34 -0.36
C ARG A 42 -12.88 -33.10 -0.62
N ARG A 43 -13.58 -32.45 0.35
CA ARG A 43 -15.00 -32.12 0.20
C ARG A 43 -15.29 -31.24 -1.00
N TRP A 44 -14.40 -30.33 -1.34
CA TRP A 44 -14.54 -29.50 -2.51
C TRP A 44 -14.39 -30.30 -3.81
N VAL A 45 -13.37 -31.14 -3.89
CA VAL A 45 -13.09 -31.95 -5.08
C VAL A 45 -14.12 -33.08 -5.25
N GLU A 46 -14.49 -33.80 -4.18
CA GLU A 46 -15.35 -34.98 -4.26
C GLU A 46 -16.85 -34.63 -4.19
N GLU A 47 -17.23 -33.61 -3.42
CA GLU A 47 -18.63 -33.26 -3.15
C GLU A 47 -19.05 -31.95 -3.80
N GLY A 48 -18.14 -31.22 -4.49
CA GLY A 48 -18.41 -29.89 -5.05
C GLY A 48 -18.65 -28.79 -4.01
N LYS A 49 -18.40 -29.05 -2.74
CA LYS A 49 -18.64 -28.12 -1.63
C LYS A 49 -17.45 -27.22 -1.39
N ALA A 50 -17.49 -26.01 -1.95
CA ALA A 50 -16.44 -25.01 -1.73
C ALA A 50 -16.27 -24.67 -0.22
N PRO A 51 -15.04 -24.45 0.26
CA PRO A 51 -14.78 -24.00 1.63
C PRO A 51 -15.52 -22.69 1.95
N LYS A 52 -16.11 -22.61 3.13
CA LYS A 52 -16.72 -21.35 3.62
C LYS A 52 -15.64 -20.27 3.73
N ALA A 53 -16.00 -19.00 3.54
CA ALA A 53 -15.08 -17.86 3.62
C ALA A 53 -14.23 -17.90 4.91
N LYS A 54 -14.87 -18.12 6.06
CA LYS A 54 -14.20 -18.24 7.37
C LYS A 54 -13.21 -19.42 7.52
N SER A 55 -13.23 -20.37 6.58
CA SER A 55 -12.32 -21.53 6.58
C SER A 55 -11.17 -21.36 5.59
N ARG A 56 -11.11 -20.24 4.89
CA ARG A 56 -10.03 -19.92 3.96
C ARG A 56 -8.94 -19.14 4.68
N LEU A 57 -7.74 -19.69 4.62
CA LEU A 57 -6.53 -19.05 5.15
C LEU A 57 -5.65 -18.63 3.99
N SER A 58 -4.89 -17.57 4.17
CA SER A 58 -3.91 -17.12 3.19
C SER A 58 -2.56 -16.89 3.86
N LEU A 59 -1.48 -17.16 3.11
CA LEU A 59 -0.16 -16.72 3.49
C LEU A 59 -0.10 -15.19 3.37
N ARG A 60 0.47 -14.52 4.36
CA ARG A 60 0.51 -13.05 4.42
C ARG A 60 1.26 -12.46 3.21
N PRO A 61 0.63 -11.61 2.40
CA PRO A 61 1.28 -10.94 1.28
C PRO A 61 2.03 -9.67 1.69
N GLU A 62 1.77 -9.18 2.93
CA GLU A 62 2.33 -7.99 3.55
C GLU A 62 2.12 -8.05 5.07
N GLY A 63 2.70 -7.14 5.85
CA GLY A 63 2.66 -7.19 7.31
C GLY A 63 1.64 -6.25 7.96
N THR A 64 1.26 -5.17 7.29
CA THR A 64 0.45 -4.07 7.85
C THR A 64 -0.91 -4.56 8.37
N ALA A 65 -1.67 -5.33 7.57
CA ALA A 65 -2.99 -5.84 7.96
C ALA A 65 -2.93 -6.71 9.22
N GLY A 66 -1.92 -7.57 9.33
CA GLY A 66 -1.70 -8.40 10.51
C GLY A 66 -1.39 -7.58 11.76
N VAL A 67 -0.55 -6.55 11.64
CA VAL A 67 -0.22 -5.64 12.75
C VAL A 67 -1.45 -4.85 13.19
N VAL A 68 -2.19 -4.26 12.25
CA VAL A 68 -3.42 -3.49 12.53
C VAL A 68 -4.46 -4.38 13.25
N ARG A 69 -4.64 -5.62 12.80
CA ARG A 69 -5.51 -6.59 13.49
C ARG A 69 -5.03 -6.86 14.93
N ALA A 70 -3.74 -7.13 15.11
CA ALA A 70 -3.19 -7.41 16.44
C ALA A 70 -3.38 -6.23 17.40
N VAL A 71 -3.17 -5.00 16.93
CA VAL A 71 -3.40 -3.78 17.71
C VAL A 71 -4.88 -3.62 18.08
N ALA A 72 -5.80 -3.89 17.14
CA ALA A 72 -7.23 -3.80 17.38
C ALA A 72 -7.72 -4.88 18.37
N GLU A 73 -7.36 -6.14 18.17
CA GLU A 73 -7.76 -7.28 19.04
C GLU A 73 -7.25 -7.12 20.47
N ASN A 74 -6.03 -6.65 20.63
CA ASN A 74 -5.42 -6.47 21.95
C ASN A 74 -5.68 -5.07 22.55
N GLN A 75 -6.49 -4.24 21.88
CA GLN A 75 -6.86 -2.90 22.35
C GLN A 75 -5.65 -2.04 22.73
N LEU A 76 -4.60 -2.07 21.91
CA LEU A 76 -3.34 -1.37 22.22
C LEU A 76 -3.44 0.16 22.08
N LEU A 77 -4.46 0.70 21.41
CA LEU A 77 -4.69 2.14 21.29
C LEU A 77 -5.40 2.69 22.53
N GLN A 78 -4.65 2.82 23.62
CA GLN A 78 -5.18 3.38 24.87
C GLN A 78 -4.80 4.84 25.02
N PRO A 79 -5.69 5.69 25.59
CA PRO A 79 -5.34 7.05 25.95
C PRO A 79 -4.08 7.09 26.83
N GLY A 80 -3.11 7.94 26.48
CA GLY A 80 -1.81 8.04 27.16
C GLY A 80 -0.73 7.08 26.68
N GLY A 81 -1.07 6.11 25.83
CA GLY A 81 -0.11 5.19 25.19
C GLY A 81 0.09 5.45 23.68
N LEU A 82 -0.38 6.57 23.17
CA LEU A 82 -0.28 6.91 21.75
C LEU A 82 0.96 7.75 21.44
N PRO A 83 1.54 7.64 20.26
CA PRO A 83 1.25 6.63 19.23
C PRO A 83 1.82 5.24 19.58
N VAL A 84 1.16 4.18 19.09
CA VAL A 84 1.68 2.81 19.14
C VAL A 84 2.62 2.63 17.95
N LYS A 85 3.89 2.36 18.24
CA LYS A 85 4.96 2.19 17.26
C LYS A 85 5.45 0.75 17.26
N LEU A 86 5.24 0.02 16.19
CA LEU A 86 5.58 -1.41 16.06
C LEU A 86 6.47 -1.66 14.85
N MET A 87 7.38 -2.63 14.96
CA MET A 87 8.23 -3.09 13.86
C MET A 87 8.15 -4.60 13.70
N TYR A 88 8.22 -5.05 12.48
CA TYR A 88 8.27 -6.48 12.16
C TYR A 88 9.36 -6.76 11.12
N ALA A 89 9.84 -8.01 11.12
CA ALA A 89 10.70 -8.54 10.07
C ALA A 89 10.32 -10.01 9.83
N GLY A 90 10.20 -10.41 8.57
CA GLY A 90 9.92 -11.81 8.28
C GLY A 90 9.43 -12.06 6.85
N PRO A 91 9.11 -13.34 6.55
CA PRO A 91 8.71 -13.75 5.22
C PRO A 91 7.31 -13.26 4.85
N MET A 92 7.18 -12.81 3.60
CA MET A 92 5.93 -12.50 2.92
C MET A 92 5.81 -13.37 1.66
N PHE A 93 4.59 -13.55 1.15
CA PHE A 93 4.31 -14.51 0.09
C PHE A 93 3.38 -13.90 -0.96
N ARG A 94 3.83 -13.91 -2.23
CA ARG A 94 3.04 -13.46 -3.38
C ARG A 94 3.19 -14.41 -4.55
N ALA A 95 2.09 -14.80 -5.18
CA ALA A 95 2.08 -15.68 -6.36
C ALA A 95 2.41 -14.92 -7.65
N GLU A 96 3.37 -14.01 -7.57
CA GLU A 96 3.84 -13.23 -8.72
C GLU A 96 4.65 -14.09 -9.70
N ASN A 97 4.78 -13.60 -10.93
CA ASN A 97 5.77 -14.14 -11.88
C ASN A 97 7.17 -13.84 -11.38
N VAL A 98 7.96 -14.87 -11.18
CA VAL A 98 9.35 -14.77 -10.69
C VAL A 98 10.20 -14.04 -11.71
N GLN A 99 10.92 -13.02 -11.27
CA GLN A 99 11.89 -12.25 -12.06
C GLN A 99 12.97 -11.67 -11.15
N ALA A 100 13.97 -10.99 -11.71
CA ALA A 100 14.98 -10.30 -10.92
C ALA A 100 14.32 -9.31 -9.95
N GLY A 101 14.65 -9.41 -8.65
CA GLY A 101 14.06 -8.59 -7.59
C GLY A 101 12.66 -8.99 -7.13
N ARG A 102 12.02 -10.03 -7.73
CA ARG A 102 10.69 -10.53 -7.31
C ARG A 102 10.72 -12.04 -7.09
N GLN A 103 10.42 -12.45 -5.88
CA GLN A 103 10.31 -13.84 -5.45
C GLN A 103 8.93 -14.10 -4.87
N ARG A 104 8.46 -15.34 -4.95
CA ARG A 104 7.18 -15.75 -4.34
C ARG A 104 7.21 -15.78 -2.82
N GLN A 105 8.39 -15.99 -2.25
CA GLN A 105 8.68 -15.78 -0.83
C GLN A 105 9.83 -14.79 -0.76
N PHE A 106 9.64 -13.72 0.01
CA PHE A 106 10.63 -12.67 0.23
C PHE A 106 10.52 -12.17 1.67
N ASN A 107 11.55 -11.51 2.17
CA ASN A 107 11.51 -10.93 3.51
C ASN A 107 11.20 -9.42 3.43
N GLN A 108 10.32 -8.97 4.32
CA GLN A 108 10.08 -7.55 4.55
C GLN A 108 10.51 -7.16 5.96
N VAL A 109 11.06 -5.97 6.07
CA VAL A 109 11.15 -5.22 7.31
C VAL A 109 10.15 -4.07 7.20
N GLY A 110 9.28 -3.92 8.18
CA GLY A 110 8.26 -2.88 8.18
C GLY A 110 8.10 -2.25 9.55
N VAL A 111 7.59 -1.04 9.56
CA VAL A 111 7.20 -0.30 10.76
C VAL A 111 5.81 0.27 10.58
N GLU A 112 5.04 0.25 11.65
CA GLU A 112 3.68 0.77 11.69
C GLU A 112 3.57 1.74 12.87
N CYS A 113 3.01 2.92 12.62
CA CYS A 113 2.73 3.92 13.64
C CYS A 113 1.23 4.21 13.66
N LEU A 114 0.56 3.88 14.75
CA LEU A 114 -0.90 3.95 14.86
C LEU A 114 -1.31 4.91 15.98
N GLY A 115 -2.40 5.65 15.75
CA GLY A 115 -2.96 6.57 16.73
C GLY A 115 -2.31 7.96 16.73
N ALA A 116 -1.73 8.39 15.59
CA ALA A 116 -1.23 9.75 15.40
C ALA A 116 -1.67 10.31 14.05
N GLU A 117 -2.18 11.53 14.05
CA GLU A 117 -2.65 12.22 12.82
C GLU A 117 -1.63 13.25 12.31
N ASP A 118 -0.67 13.64 13.13
CA ASP A 118 0.31 14.68 12.83
C ASP A 118 1.20 14.29 11.63
N PRO A 119 1.42 15.18 10.65
CA PRO A 119 2.27 14.94 9.48
C PRO A 119 3.75 14.66 9.81
N THR A 120 4.20 14.97 11.03
CA THR A 120 5.56 14.63 11.49
C THR A 120 5.81 13.12 11.50
N ILE A 121 4.77 12.31 11.73
CA ILE A 121 4.87 10.85 11.72
C ILE A 121 5.15 10.32 10.32
N ASP A 122 4.54 10.91 9.31
CA ASP A 122 4.77 10.54 7.91
C ASP A 122 6.22 10.87 7.53
N ALA A 123 6.68 12.08 7.87
CA ALA A 123 8.05 12.50 7.63
C ALA A 123 9.06 11.64 8.42
N GLU A 124 8.77 11.29 9.69
CA GLU A 124 9.61 10.40 10.51
C GLU A 124 9.79 9.04 9.81
N GLY A 125 8.69 8.43 9.32
CA GLY A 125 8.74 7.14 8.63
C GLY A 125 9.62 7.19 7.37
N ILE A 126 9.46 8.23 6.56
CA ILE A 126 10.28 8.44 5.35
C ILE A 126 11.76 8.65 5.71
N VAL A 127 12.06 9.56 6.63
CA VAL A 127 13.44 9.85 7.08
C VAL A 127 14.09 8.60 7.65
N MET A 128 13.35 7.82 8.44
CA MET A 128 13.85 6.58 9.02
C MET A 128 14.18 5.54 7.94
N LEU A 129 13.32 5.37 6.93
CA LEU A 129 13.56 4.44 5.83
C LEU A 129 14.82 4.83 5.03
N MET A 130 14.95 6.11 4.66
CA MET A 130 16.13 6.60 3.95
C MET A 130 17.41 6.38 4.74
N ARG A 131 17.40 6.65 6.05
CA ARG A 131 18.54 6.40 6.94
C ARG A 131 18.83 4.90 7.11
N PHE A 132 17.81 4.07 7.13
CA PHE A 132 17.95 2.61 7.17
C PHE A 132 18.71 2.11 5.95
N TYR A 133 18.32 2.51 4.74
CA TYR A 133 19.01 2.12 3.52
C TYR A 133 20.44 2.66 3.46
N ALA A 134 20.68 3.90 3.87
CA ALA A 134 22.02 4.45 3.95
C ALA A 134 22.91 3.64 4.90
N LYS A 135 22.38 3.19 6.05
CA LYS A 135 23.11 2.30 6.99
C LYS A 135 23.36 0.90 6.42
N LEU A 136 22.56 0.42 5.51
CA LEU A 136 22.81 -0.83 4.78
C LEU A 136 23.83 -0.66 3.64
N GLY A 137 24.36 0.55 3.44
CA GLY A 137 25.39 0.83 2.46
C GLY A 137 24.86 1.24 1.08
N ILE A 138 23.56 1.53 0.93
CA ILE A 138 23.03 2.09 -0.32
C ILE A 138 23.39 3.57 -0.36
N PRO A 139 24.13 4.03 -1.38
CA PRO A 139 24.51 5.44 -1.50
C PRO A 139 23.27 6.34 -1.59
N THR A 140 23.29 7.47 -0.89
CA THR A 140 22.12 8.37 -0.84
C THR A 140 21.82 9.03 -2.18
N ASP A 141 22.81 9.19 -3.04
CA ASP A 141 22.68 9.71 -4.41
C ASP A 141 22.13 8.68 -5.40
N ALA A 142 22.22 7.39 -5.07
CA ALA A 142 21.60 6.31 -5.84
C ALA A 142 20.13 6.10 -5.51
N MET A 143 19.62 6.71 -4.42
CA MET A 143 18.23 6.58 -3.99
C MET A 143 17.37 7.75 -4.49
N HIS A 144 16.26 7.43 -5.14
CA HIS A 144 15.24 8.39 -5.55
C HIS A 144 14.01 8.25 -4.64
N LEU A 145 13.73 9.27 -3.86
CA LEU A 145 12.55 9.34 -3.01
C LEU A 145 11.42 10.01 -3.79
N LEU A 146 10.37 9.26 -4.11
CA LEU A 146 9.16 9.75 -4.74
C LEU A 146 8.09 9.95 -3.66
N VAL A 147 7.37 11.07 -3.73
CA VAL A 147 6.31 11.42 -2.77
C VAL A 147 5.08 11.88 -3.52
N ASN A 148 3.90 11.47 -3.05
CA ASN A 148 2.61 11.94 -3.56
C ASN A 148 1.59 11.98 -2.42
N SER A 149 0.41 12.53 -2.70
CA SER A 149 -0.77 12.42 -1.85
C SER A 149 -1.84 11.54 -2.51
N MET A 150 -2.55 10.76 -1.72
CA MET A 150 -3.76 10.04 -2.16
C MET A 150 -5.05 10.78 -1.75
N GLY A 151 -4.92 11.91 -1.10
CA GLY A 151 -6.05 12.64 -0.54
C GLY A 151 -6.86 11.85 0.50
N CYS A 152 -7.95 12.40 0.95
CA CYS A 152 -8.93 11.74 1.83
C CYS A 152 -10.21 11.37 1.07
N GLU A 153 -11.21 10.88 1.77
CA GLU A 153 -12.52 10.54 1.17
C GLU A 153 -13.25 11.73 0.54
N ASN A 154 -12.99 12.94 1.01
CA ASN A 154 -13.58 14.16 0.44
C ASN A 154 -12.88 14.57 -0.87
N CYS A 155 -11.57 14.31 -1.01
CA CYS A 155 -10.80 14.64 -2.19
C CYS A 155 -11.00 13.64 -3.33
N ARG A 156 -11.05 12.33 -3.00
CA ARG A 156 -11.02 11.23 -3.98
C ARG A 156 -12.17 11.20 -4.97
N PRO A 157 -13.44 11.45 -4.62
CA PRO A 157 -14.53 11.30 -5.58
C PRO A 157 -14.37 12.21 -6.79
N ALA A 158 -14.09 13.50 -6.57
CA ALA A 158 -13.88 14.48 -7.65
C ALA A 158 -12.64 14.13 -8.48
N TYR A 159 -11.55 13.74 -7.83
CA TYR A 159 -10.33 13.33 -8.52
C TYR A 159 -10.52 12.07 -9.36
N ARG A 160 -11.17 11.03 -8.83
CA ARG A 160 -11.47 9.79 -9.58
C ARG A 160 -12.30 10.08 -10.82
N GLU A 161 -13.30 10.95 -10.71
CA GLU A 161 -14.13 11.32 -11.86
C GLU A 161 -13.34 12.12 -12.91
N SER A 162 -12.44 13.01 -12.48
CA SER A 162 -11.54 13.72 -13.39
C SER A 162 -10.63 12.75 -14.15
N VAL A 163 -10.02 11.79 -13.46
CA VAL A 163 -9.16 10.77 -14.08
C VAL A 163 -9.99 9.85 -14.99
N ARG A 164 -11.17 9.43 -14.55
CA ARG A 164 -12.09 8.64 -15.37
C ARG A 164 -12.41 9.35 -16.69
N SER A 165 -12.82 10.59 -16.61
CA SER A 165 -13.15 11.41 -17.79
C SER A 165 -11.93 11.58 -18.70
N PHE A 166 -10.73 11.77 -18.14
CA PHE A 166 -9.48 11.84 -18.90
C PHE A 166 -9.17 10.54 -19.63
N ILE A 167 -9.33 9.36 -18.98
CA ILE A 167 -9.12 8.05 -19.60
C ILE A 167 -10.08 7.87 -20.79
N LEU A 168 -11.35 8.16 -20.61
CA LEU A 168 -12.36 8.02 -21.68
C LEU A 168 -12.10 8.97 -22.85
N ALA A 169 -11.65 10.19 -22.59
CA ALA A 169 -11.29 11.16 -23.64
C ALA A 169 -10.04 10.76 -24.43
N ASN A 170 -9.20 9.85 -23.93
CA ASN A 170 -7.98 9.36 -24.56
C ASN A 170 -8.04 7.84 -24.82
N ALA A 171 -9.24 7.27 -24.95
CA ALA A 171 -9.42 5.82 -25.06
C ALA A 171 -8.71 5.23 -26.29
N ASP A 172 -8.58 5.98 -27.36
CA ASP A 172 -7.88 5.61 -28.61
C ASP A 172 -6.35 5.49 -28.44
N ARG A 173 -5.79 6.12 -27.40
CA ARG A 173 -4.36 6.15 -27.09
C ARG A 173 -3.97 5.22 -25.92
N LEU A 174 -4.97 4.64 -25.26
CA LEU A 174 -4.80 3.78 -24.09
C LEU A 174 -5.09 2.32 -24.46
N CYS A 175 -4.51 1.37 -23.73
CA CYS A 175 -4.84 -0.03 -23.92
C CYS A 175 -6.21 -0.37 -23.34
N GLU A 176 -6.83 -1.45 -23.83
CA GLU A 176 -8.14 -1.94 -23.40
C GLU A 176 -8.24 -2.10 -21.87
N GLU A 177 -7.18 -2.58 -21.24
CA GLU A 177 -7.13 -2.73 -19.76
C GLU A 177 -7.24 -1.37 -19.06
N CYS A 178 -6.52 -0.34 -19.53
CA CYS A 178 -6.60 1.01 -18.96
C CYS A 178 -7.98 1.61 -19.16
N VAL A 179 -8.57 1.44 -20.34
CA VAL A 179 -9.93 1.91 -20.65
C VAL A 179 -10.95 1.18 -19.77
N GLY A 180 -10.84 -0.14 -19.63
CA GLY A 180 -11.73 -0.94 -18.76
C GLY A 180 -11.63 -0.57 -17.27
N ARG A 181 -10.48 -0.04 -16.83
CA ARG A 181 -10.29 0.46 -15.45
C ARG A 181 -11.02 1.78 -15.17
N ALA A 182 -11.43 2.53 -16.19
CA ALA A 182 -12.13 3.80 -16.02
C ALA A 182 -13.38 3.66 -15.12
N ASP A 183 -14.15 2.59 -15.28
CA ASP A 183 -15.39 2.39 -14.53
C ASP A 183 -15.20 1.63 -13.20
N THR A 184 -14.09 0.91 -13.03
CA THR A 184 -13.81 0.12 -11.81
C THR A 184 -12.87 0.84 -10.86
N ASN A 185 -11.64 1.10 -11.29
CA ASN A 185 -10.64 1.82 -10.52
C ASN A 185 -9.72 2.64 -11.45
N PRO A 186 -10.11 3.87 -11.84
CA PRO A 186 -9.36 4.67 -12.81
C PRO A 186 -7.93 4.98 -12.37
N LEU A 187 -7.65 5.05 -11.06
CA LEU A 187 -6.30 5.31 -10.56
C LEU A 187 -5.32 4.17 -10.88
N ARG A 188 -5.80 2.96 -11.13
CA ARG A 188 -4.96 1.84 -11.56
C ARG A 188 -4.42 1.97 -12.99
N ALA A 189 -4.91 2.93 -13.77
CA ALA A 189 -4.33 3.22 -15.08
C ALA A 189 -2.91 3.82 -14.98
N PHE A 190 -2.58 4.47 -13.85
CA PHE A 190 -1.23 4.95 -13.56
C PHE A 190 -0.20 3.83 -13.39
N ASP A 191 -0.62 2.63 -12.97
CA ASP A 191 0.23 1.44 -12.81
C ASP A 191 0.53 0.71 -14.14
N CYS A 192 0.00 1.20 -15.28
CA CYS A 192 0.18 0.55 -16.56
C CYS A 192 1.65 0.51 -16.98
N LYS A 193 2.13 -0.67 -17.37
CA LYS A 193 3.53 -0.87 -17.78
C LYS A 193 3.79 -0.53 -19.25
N LYS A 194 2.74 -0.33 -20.06
CA LYS A 194 2.87 0.03 -21.48
C LYS A 194 3.32 1.48 -21.59
N GLU A 195 4.43 1.72 -22.27
CA GLU A 195 5.05 3.04 -22.42
C GLU A 195 4.08 4.09 -22.99
N GLY A 196 3.32 3.73 -24.04
CA GLY A 196 2.31 4.62 -24.61
C GLY A 196 1.23 5.04 -23.60
N CYS A 197 0.75 4.10 -22.75
CA CYS A 197 -0.21 4.43 -21.70
C CYS A 197 0.42 5.34 -20.63
N ARG A 198 1.65 5.08 -20.23
CA ARG A 198 2.37 5.91 -19.25
C ARG A 198 2.54 7.35 -19.77
N ALA A 199 2.91 7.51 -21.02
CA ALA A 199 3.06 8.84 -21.64
C ALA A 199 1.74 9.63 -21.67
N VAL A 200 0.61 8.95 -21.90
CA VAL A 200 -0.73 9.56 -21.83
C VAL A 200 -1.07 9.89 -20.37
N MET A 201 -0.94 8.93 -19.44
CA MET A 201 -1.32 9.09 -18.03
C MET A 201 -0.44 10.12 -17.30
N ALA A 202 0.77 10.38 -17.76
CA ALA A 202 1.60 11.48 -17.22
C ALA A 202 0.97 12.88 -17.43
N GLN A 203 -0.02 13.00 -18.33
CA GLN A 203 -0.77 14.23 -18.60
C GLN A 203 -2.13 14.27 -17.88
N ALA A 204 -2.46 13.23 -17.11
CA ALA A 204 -3.73 13.13 -16.41
C ALA A 204 -3.84 14.19 -15.28
N PRO A 205 -5.06 14.53 -14.85
CA PRO A 205 -5.28 15.40 -13.69
C PRO A 205 -4.48 14.93 -12.47
N ARG A 206 -3.97 15.88 -11.69
CA ARG A 206 -3.17 15.61 -10.49
C ARG A 206 -4.07 15.62 -9.27
N ILE A 207 -3.81 14.74 -8.31
CA ILE A 207 -4.55 14.72 -7.03
C ILE A 207 -4.37 16.03 -6.27
N THR A 208 -3.21 16.69 -6.40
CA THR A 208 -2.91 17.96 -5.75
C THR A 208 -3.88 19.08 -6.11
N ASP A 209 -4.46 19.04 -7.31
CA ASP A 209 -5.45 20.01 -7.79
C ASP A 209 -6.86 19.77 -7.19
N HIS A 210 -7.04 18.66 -6.49
CA HIS A 210 -8.30 18.22 -5.90
C HIS A 210 -8.25 18.06 -4.37
N LEU A 211 -7.12 18.36 -3.74
CA LEU A 211 -6.98 18.25 -2.28
C LEU A 211 -7.89 19.26 -1.58
N CYS A 212 -8.59 18.82 -0.53
CA CYS A 212 -9.20 19.74 0.41
C CYS A 212 -8.12 20.47 1.22
N GLN A 213 -8.46 21.58 1.86
CA GLN A 213 -7.49 22.41 2.59
C GLN A 213 -6.69 21.60 3.60
N GLU A 214 -7.35 20.77 4.39
CA GLU A 214 -6.69 19.92 5.39
C GLU A 214 -5.66 18.96 4.78
N CYS A 215 -5.98 18.31 3.65
CA CYS A 215 -5.05 17.42 2.95
C CYS A 215 -3.90 18.19 2.28
N SER A 216 -4.17 19.39 1.79
CA SER A 216 -3.15 20.28 1.22
C SER A 216 -2.17 20.73 2.31
N ASP A 217 -2.67 21.21 3.45
CA ASP A 217 -1.84 21.64 4.57
C ASP A 217 -1.00 20.50 5.12
N HIS A 218 -1.59 19.31 5.27
CA HIS A 218 -0.88 18.10 5.68
C HIS A 218 0.25 17.75 4.72
N TYR A 219 -0.03 17.73 3.40
CA TYR A 219 0.95 17.38 2.39
C TYR A 219 2.12 18.36 2.36
N HIS A 220 1.83 19.67 2.32
CA HIS A 220 2.88 20.70 2.35
C HIS A 220 3.73 20.60 3.62
N LYS A 221 3.09 20.33 4.77
CA LYS A 221 3.83 20.15 6.03
C LYS A 221 4.79 18.96 5.97
N VAL A 222 4.39 17.83 5.35
CA VAL A 222 5.29 16.68 5.14
C VAL A 222 6.47 17.10 4.26
N LEU A 223 6.22 17.77 3.13
CA LEU A 223 7.27 18.22 2.21
C LEU A 223 8.28 19.16 2.90
N ASP A 224 7.78 20.11 3.70
CA ASP A 224 8.61 21.02 4.48
C ASP A 224 9.51 20.28 5.49
N LEU A 225 8.95 19.27 6.18
CA LEU A 225 9.70 18.46 7.13
C LEU A 225 10.78 17.60 6.44
N LEU A 226 10.50 17.05 5.26
CA LEU A 226 11.49 16.31 4.47
C LEU A 226 12.62 17.23 4.04
N LYS A 227 12.30 18.43 3.55
CA LYS A 227 13.28 19.46 3.18
C LYS A 227 14.12 19.90 4.38
N ALA A 228 13.50 20.16 5.53
CA ALA A 228 14.19 20.51 6.76
C ALA A 228 15.11 19.38 7.26
N SER A 229 14.78 18.12 6.95
CA SER A 229 15.62 16.95 7.26
C SER A 229 16.77 16.73 6.29
N GLY A 230 16.93 17.60 5.30
CA GLY A 230 17.98 17.52 4.28
C GLY A 230 17.76 16.42 3.23
N LEU A 231 16.55 15.84 3.14
CA LEU A 231 16.23 14.85 2.12
C LEU A 231 15.87 15.52 0.80
N ARG A 232 16.43 15.00 -0.28
CA ARG A 232 15.98 15.30 -1.65
C ARG A 232 14.83 14.36 -1.98
N TYR A 233 13.77 14.88 -2.53
CA TYR A 233 12.60 14.13 -2.99
C TYR A 233 12.09 14.70 -4.31
N GLU A 234 11.30 13.91 -4.99
CA GLU A 234 10.56 14.26 -6.20
C GLU A 234 9.07 14.06 -5.96
N GLU A 235 8.25 15.03 -6.33
CA GLU A 235 6.80 14.89 -6.33
C GLU A 235 6.38 14.14 -7.59
N ASP A 236 6.01 12.86 -7.44
CA ASP A 236 5.52 12.04 -8.54
C ASP A 236 3.99 11.91 -8.47
N TYR A 237 3.30 12.72 -9.22
CA TYR A 237 1.82 12.73 -9.26
C TYR A 237 1.23 11.47 -9.90
N THR A 238 2.03 10.64 -10.53
CA THR A 238 1.62 9.33 -11.07
C THR A 238 1.80 8.20 -10.06
N LEU A 239 2.50 8.47 -8.94
CA LEU A 239 2.73 7.48 -7.91
C LEU A 239 1.41 7.09 -7.25
N VAL A 240 0.93 5.89 -7.55
CA VAL A 240 -0.13 5.18 -6.84
C VAL A 240 0.44 3.92 -6.23
N ARG A 241 -0.19 3.41 -5.17
CA ARG A 241 0.31 2.21 -4.48
C ARG A 241 -0.57 1.01 -4.82
N GLY A 242 0.04 -0.18 -4.84
CA GLY A 242 -0.64 -1.45 -5.11
C GLY A 242 -1.72 -1.85 -4.09
N LEU A 243 -1.92 -1.08 -3.03
CA LEU A 243 -2.83 -1.35 -1.91
C LEU A 243 -3.81 -0.18 -1.75
N ASP A 244 -5.10 -0.46 -1.65
CA ASP A 244 -6.15 0.59 -1.69
C ASP A 244 -6.38 1.29 -0.33
N TYR A 245 -5.74 0.84 0.74
CA TYR A 245 -5.92 1.43 2.06
C TYR A 245 -5.25 2.78 2.28
N TYR A 246 -4.30 3.16 1.41
CA TYR A 246 -3.58 4.41 1.59
C TYR A 246 -4.45 5.65 1.48
N THR A 247 -4.18 6.61 2.36
CA THR A 247 -4.78 7.95 2.42
C THR A 247 -3.66 8.98 2.55
N ARG A 248 -3.93 10.23 2.14
CA ARG A 248 -2.94 11.33 2.26
C ARG A 248 -1.57 10.93 1.73
N THR A 249 -0.52 10.98 2.54
CA THR A 249 0.87 10.74 2.13
C THR A 249 1.11 9.32 1.62
N VAL A 250 1.72 9.20 0.45
CA VAL A 250 2.34 7.98 -0.07
C VAL A 250 3.75 8.28 -0.56
N PHE A 251 4.64 7.31 -0.45
CA PHE A 251 6.01 7.46 -0.90
C PHE A 251 6.60 6.13 -1.38
N GLU A 252 7.63 6.23 -2.23
CA GLU A 252 8.39 5.10 -2.73
C GLU A 252 9.86 5.47 -2.84
N VAL A 253 10.75 4.56 -2.48
CA VAL A 253 12.18 4.70 -2.68
C VAL A 253 12.61 3.78 -3.79
N GLN A 254 13.20 4.35 -4.83
CA GLN A 254 13.72 3.65 -5.99
C GLN A 254 15.24 3.75 -6.05
N VAL A 255 15.89 2.79 -6.71
CA VAL A 255 17.30 2.83 -7.04
C VAL A 255 17.49 2.80 -8.56
N ALA A 256 18.43 3.58 -9.06
CA ALA A 256 18.61 3.79 -10.49
C ALA A 256 19.18 2.56 -11.22
N GLU A 257 19.97 1.71 -10.53
CA GLU A 257 20.72 0.62 -11.16
C GLU A 257 20.54 -0.73 -10.45
N GLY A 258 20.67 -1.83 -11.21
CA GLY A 258 20.84 -3.19 -10.69
C GLY A 258 19.57 -4.01 -10.49
N MET A 259 18.36 -3.46 -10.64
CA MET A 259 17.10 -4.15 -10.34
C MET A 259 16.18 -4.37 -11.56
N GLY A 260 16.62 -4.06 -12.77
CA GLY A 260 15.80 -4.20 -13.99
C GLY A 260 14.59 -3.27 -13.98
N SER A 261 13.40 -3.78 -14.35
CA SER A 261 12.15 -3.01 -14.37
C SER A 261 11.52 -2.81 -12.98
N GLN A 262 12.12 -3.37 -11.93
CA GLN A 262 11.64 -3.31 -10.54
C GLN A 262 12.69 -2.62 -9.68
N ASN A 263 12.71 -1.30 -9.79
CA ASN A 263 13.68 -0.45 -9.09
C ASN A 263 13.23 0.00 -7.69
N ALA A 264 11.96 -0.24 -7.31
CA ALA A 264 11.45 0.10 -5.99
C ALA A 264 11.99 -0.86 -4.92
N ILE A 265 12.73 -0.31 -3.96
CA ILE A 265 13.29 -1.05 -2.82
C ILE A 265 12.47 -0.94 -1.55
N GLY A 266 11.55 0.01 -1.49
CA GLY A 266 10.60 0.17 -0.40
C GLY A 266 9.66 1.33 -0.60
N GLY A 267 8.71 1.46 0.30
CA GLY A 267 7.75 2.53 0.28
C GLY A 267 6.66 2.31 1.32
N GLY A 268 5.77 3.25 1.43
CA GLY A 268 4.69 3.24 2.39
C GLY A 268 3.76 4.42 2.21
N GLY A 269 3.07 4.74 3.28
CA GLY A 269 2.17 5.89 3.33
C GLY A 269 1.22 5.79 4.51
N ARG A 270 0.34 6.75 4.61
CA ARG A 270 -0.69 6.85 5.65
C ARG A 270 -1.92 6.00 5.29
N TYR A 271 -2.59 5.43 6.27
CA TYR A 271 -3.77 4.55 6.09
C TYR A 271 -4.79 4.70 7.21
N ASP A 272 -5.34 5.90 7.39
CA ASP A 272 -6.20 6.28 8.51
C ASP A 272 -7.45 5.40 8.69
N LYS A 273 -7.94 4.77 7.61
CA LYS A 273 -9.18 3.96 7.65
C LYS A 273 -8.97 2.48 7.91
N LEU A 274 -7.76 1.96 7.78
CA LEU A 274 -7.52 0.52 7.88
C LEU A 274 -7.92 -0.03 9.25
N MET A 275 -7.68 0.73 10.32
CA MET A 275 -8.10 0.35 11.67
C MET A 275 -9.63 0.26 11.80
N ALA A 276 -10.38 1.22 11.25
CA ALA A 276 -11.84 1.22 11.32
C ALA A 276 -12.44 0.01 10.58
N VAL A 277 -11.90 -0.33 9.41
CA VAL A 277 -12.33 -1.49 8.62
C VAL A 277 -12.03 -2.80 9.36
N SER A 278 -10.87 -2.90 10.02
CA SER A 278 -10.48 -4.07 10.81
C SER A 278 -11.31 -4.23 12.09
N TYR A 279 -11.65 -3.11 12.77
CA TYR A 279 -12.33 -3.10 14.06
C TYR A 279 -13.83 -3.45 13.98
N THR A 280 -14.54 -3.04 12.94
CA THR A 280 -15.97 -3.34 12.77
C THR A 280 -16.25 -4.85 12.75
N HIS A 281 -15.26 -5.64 12.42
CA HIS A 281 -15.39 -7.10 12.33
C HIS A 281 -15.15 -7.86 13.64
N LEU A 282 -14.31 -7.29 14.52
CA LEU A 282 -13.97 -7.93 15.79
C LEU A 282 -15.12 -7.83 16.81
N ARG A 283 -16.06 -6.91 16.59
CA ARG A 283 -17.27 -6.78 17.43
C ARG A 283 -18.45 -7.68 17.01
N ALA A 284 -18.32 -8.42 15.91
CA ALA A 284 -19.40 -9.28 15.38
C ALA A 284 -19.28 -10.76 15.79
N HIS A 285 -18.45 -11.08 16.79
CA HIS A 285 -18.30 -12.45 17.34
C HIS A 285 -18.58 -12.46 18.83
#